data_1008939fd0f8e842b5ca0fb0f7bc3428
#
_entry.id   1008939fd0f8e842b5ca0fb0f7bc3428
#
_cell.length_a   1.000
_cell.length_b   1.000
_cell.length_c   1.000
_cell.angle_alpha   90.00
_cell.angle_beta   90.00
_cell.angle_gamma   90.00
#
_symmetry.space_group_name_H-M   'P 1'
#
loop_
_entity.id
_entity.type
_entity.pdbx_description
1 polymer ?
#
loop_
_entity_poly.entity_id
_entity_poly.type
_entity_poly.pdbx_seq_one_letter_code
_entity_poly.pdbx_strand_id
1 'polypeptide(L)'
;MKRPPLKVFYSYAHEDEPLRDRIDEHLEILRRQNLIVGWHDRHIIPGTEWNRVISDQLLAADIVLLLVSKAFMASTYVNEVEIPEAMKVHNSGKVRVIPILLEEIENLDQVPFAKLHILPTRATPLSTWKDPVKALRDIAIGVRQVAKDIIVKGGGPFEFGPHLFT
;
A
#
# COMPACT_ATOMS: atom_id res chain seq x y z
N MET A 1 1.80 -21.24 1.78
CA MET A 1 1.58 -20.64 0.46
C MET A 1 0.19 -20.01 0.39
N LYS A 2 0.11 -18.73 0.11
CA LYS A 2 -1.19 -18.09 -0.12
C LYS A 2 -1.60 -18.23 -1.57
N ARG A 3 -2.89 -18.46 -1.80
CA ARG A 3 -3.42 -18.62 -3.15
C ARG A 3 -3.81 -17.28 -3.75
N PRO A 4 -3.40 -16.97 -4.99
CA PRO A 4 -3.90 -15.79 -5.70
C PRO A 4 -5.38 -15.96 -6.07
N PRO A 5 -6.12 -14.85 -6.30
CA PRO A 5 -5.61 -13.48 -6.26
C PRO A 5 -5.50 -12.96 -4.83
N LEU A 6 -4.48 -12.13 -4.60
CA LEU A 6 -4.28 -11.46 -3.31
C LEU A 6 -5.15 -10.21 -3.22
N LYS A 7 -5.69 -9.94 -2.05
CA LYS A 7 -6.54 -8.76 -1.82
C LYS A 7 -5.70 -7.54 -1.52
N VAL A 8 -5.89 -6.48 -2.31
CA VAL A 8 -5.18 -5.21 -2.16
C VAL A 8 -6.14 -4.15 -1.61
N PHE A 9 -5.75 -3.54 -0.50
CA PHE A 9 -6.50 -2.45 0.12
C PHE A 9 -5.71 -1.15 0.00
N TYR A 10 -6.40 -0.06 -0.35
CA TYR A 10 -5.81 1.27 -0.43
C TYR A 10 -6.18 2.10 0.80
N SER A 11 -5.17 2.67 1.46
CA SER A 11 -5.37 3.69 2.48
C SER A 11 -4.88 5.02 1.90
N TYR A 12 -5.76 6.00 1.75
CA TYR A 12 -5.43 7.26 1.07
C TYR A 12 -6.34 8.39 1.52
N ALA A 13 -5.85 9.63 1.36
CA ALA A 13 -6.67 10.82 1.57
C ALA A 13 -7.62 11.02 0.39
N HIS A 14 -8.82 11.52 0.66
CA HIS A 14 -9.83 11.74 -0.38
C HIS A 14 -9.29 12.60 -1.53
N GLU A 15 -8.48 13.60 -1.23
CA GLU A 15 -7.87 14.48 -2.23
C GLU A 15 -6.98 13.73 -3.22
N ASP A 16 -6.47 12.56 -2.86
CA ASP A 16 -5.57 11.75 -3.67
C ASP A 16 -6.29 10.69 -4.49
N GLU A 17 -7.61 10.69 -4.50
CA GLU A 17 -8.38 9.70 -5.27
C GLU A 17 -8.01 9.64 -6.74
N PRO A 18 -7.78 10.76 -7.44
CA PRO A 18 -7.33 10.69 -8.84
C PRO A 18 -6.00 9.96 -9.02
N LEU A 19 -5.05 10.14 -8.10
CA LEU A 19 -3.79 9.42 -8.14
C LEU A 19 -3.97 7.93 -7.80
N ARG A 20 -4.83 7.63 -6.84
CA ARG A 20 -5.19 6.25 -6.53
C ARG A 20 -5.74 5.54 -7.77
N ASP A 21 -6.62 6.21 -8.51
CA ASP A 21 -7.19 5.66 -9.73
C ASP A 21 -6.13 5.38 -10.79
N ARG A 22 -5.16 6.30 -10.94
CA ARG A 22 -4.07 6.12 -11.90
C ARG A 22 -3.15 4.96 -11.51
N ILE A 23 -2.85 4.81 -10.22
CA ILE A 23 -2.09 3.68 -9.71
C ILE A 23 -2.85 2.38 -10.00
N ASP A 24 -4.13 2.36 -9.70
CA ASP A 24 -4.98 1.19 -9.89
C ASP A 24 -5.05 0.77 -11.37
N GLU A 25 -5.10 1.72 -12.29
CA GLU A 25 -5.05 1.43 -13.73
C GLU A 25 -3.76 0.69 -14.11
N HIS A 26 -2.63 1.07 -13.53
CA HIS A 26 -1.35 0.40 -13.79
C HIS A 26 -1.26 -0.96 -13.14
N LEU A 27 -2.09 -1.24 -12.13
CA LEU A 27 -2.18 -2.57 -11.53
C LEU A 27 -3.11 -3.52 -12.28
N GLU A 28 -3.81 -3.04 -13.31
CA GLU A 28 -4.74 -3.88 -14.09
C GLU A 28 -4.07 -5.11 -14.69
N ILE A 29 -2.83 -4.99 -15.13
CA ILE A 29 -2.10 -6.14 -15.66
C ILE A 29 -1.94 -7.24 -14.62
N LEU A 30 -1.77 -6.86 -13.35
CA LEU A 30 -1.66 -7.83 -12.25
C LEU A 30 -3.00 -8.54 -12.00
N ARG A 31 -4.10 -7.80 -12.14
CA ARG A 31 -5.45 -8.40 -12.05
C ARG A 31 -5.69 -9.39 -13.19
N ARG A 32 -5.29 -9.03 -14.41
CA ARG A 32 -5.41 -9.93 -15.57
C ARG A 32 -4.57 -11.19 -15.43
N GLN A 33 -3.44 -11.08 -14.73
CA GLN A 33 -2.59 -12.22 -14.43
C GLN A 33 -3.08 -13.03 -13.23
N ASN A 34 -4.21 -12.65 -12.65
CA ASN A 34 -4.81 -13.28 -11.46
C ASN A 34 -3.89 -13.27 -10.23
N LEU A 35 -3.02 -12.27 -10.14
CA LEU A 35 -2.12 -12.11 -8.99
C LEU A 35 -2.79 -11.35 -7.86
N ILE A 36 -3.59 -10.33 -8.20
CA ILE A 36 -4.27 -9.48 -7.22
C ILE A 36 -5.74 -9.28 -7.61
N VAL A 37 -6.54 -8.91 -6.62
CA VAL A 37 -7.88 -8.38 -6.80
C VAL A 37 -7.94 -7.05 -6.07
N GLY A 38 -8.45 -6.02 -6.77
CA GLY A 38 -8.61 -4.71 -6.19
C GLY A 38 -9.78 -4.71 -5.22
N TRP A 39 -9.51 -4.24 -4.01
CA TRP A 39 -10.53 -4.08 -2.98
C TRP A 39 -10.34 -2.72 -2.36
N HIS A 40 -11.02 -1.74 -2.91
CA HIS A 40 -10.87 -0.35 -2.52
C HIS A 40 -12.19 0.23 -2.03
N ASP A 41 -13.03 -0.63 -1.50
CA ASP A 41 -14.37 -0.21 -1.16
C ASP A 41 -14.40 0.39 0.23
N ARG A 42 -14.46 1.73 0.27
CA ARG A 42 -14.70 2.47 1.49
C ARG A 42 -16.21 2.63 1.78
N HIS A 43 -17.04 1.74 1.23
CA HIS A 43 -18.47 1.77 1.52
C HIS A 43 -18.71 1.36 2.96
N ILE A 44 -18.77 2.37 3.81
CA ILE A 44 -19.09 2.18 5.22
C ILE A 44 -20.58 2.39 5.38
N ILE A 45 -21.22 1.37 5.89
CA ILE A 45 -22.65 1.44 6.16
C ILE A 45 -22.87 2.48 7.26
N PRO A 46 -23.75 3.49 7.05
CA PRO A 46 -24.05 4.48 8.07
C PRO A 46 -24.41 3.82 9.41
N GLY A 47 -23.88 4.36 10.50
CA GLY A 47 -24.10 3.83 11.84
C GLY A 47 -23.09 2.77 12.29
N THR A 48 -22.20 2.32 11.41
CA THR A 48 -21.13 1.40 11.77
C THR A 48 -19.97 2.17 12.41
N GLU A 49 -19.32 1.58 13.39
CA GLU A 49 -18.12 2.18 13.99
C GLU A 49 -16.99 2.18 12.97
N TRP A 50 -16.53 3.38 12.64
CA TRP A 50 -15.52 3.61 11.60
C TRP A 50 -14.21 2.84 11.86
N ASN A 51 -13.69 2.94 13.08
CA ASN A 51 -12.42 2.31 13.43
C ASN A 51 -12.44 0.79 13.27
N ARG A 52 -13.57 0.18 13.64
CA ARG A 52 -13.74 -1.25 13.56
C ARG A 52 -13.78 -1.74 12.11
N VAL A 53 -14.48 -1.00 11.24
CA VAL A 53 -14.57 -1.35 9.82
C VAL A 53 -13.20 -1.30 9.16
N ILE A 54 -12.40 -0.25 9.44
CA ILE A 54 -11.06 -0.13 8.87
C ILE A 54 -10.15 -1.24 9.38
N SER A 55 -10.19 -1.55 10.68
CA SER A 55 -9.41 -2.66 11.24
C SER A 55 -9.76 -3.99 10.57
N ASP A 56 -11.04 -4.27 10.38
CA ASP A 56 -11.50 -5.51 9.75
C ASP A 56 -11.03 -5.59 8.30
N GLN A 57 -11.11 -4.47 7.57
CA GLN A 57 -10.66 -4.42 6.18
C GLN A 57 -9.15 -4.60 6.05
N LEU A 58 -8.37 -3.99 6.95
CA LEU A 58 -6.92 -4.15 6.98
C LEU A 58 -6.54 -5.61 7.26
N LEU A 59 -7.21 -6.25 8.21
CA LEU A 59 -6.96 -7.65 8.53
C LEU A 59 -7.34 -8.62 7.41
N ALA A 60 -8.34 -8.26 6.61
CA ALA A 60 -8.80 -9.09 5.50
C ALA A 60 -7.95 -8.92 4.24
N ALA A 61 -7.14 -7.88 4.16
CA ALA A 61 -6.26 -7.64 3.02
C ALA A 61 -5.02 -8.54 3.08
N ASP A 62 -4.40 -8.76 1.94
CA ASP A 62 -3.07 -9.38 1.84
C ASP A 62 -1.99 -8.31 1.68
N ILE A 63 -2.34 -7.25 0.97
CA ILE A 63 -1.44 -6.11 0.72
C ILE A 63 -2.21 -4.83 1.04
N VAL A 64 -1.57 -3.93 1.78
CA VAL A 64 -2.10 -2.59 2.04
C VAL A 64 -1.18 -1.58 1.39
N LEU A 65 -1.73 -0.73 0.53
CA LEU A 65 -0.99 0.37 -0.09
C LEU A 65 -1.34 1.65 0.65
N LEU A 66 -0.34 2.24 1.31
CA LEU A 66 -0.47 3.55 1.97
C LEU A 66 -0.06 4.62 0.97
N LEU A 67 -1.00 5.42 0.49
CA LEU A 67 -0.70 6.50 -0.45
C LEU A 67 -0.31 7.76 0.34
N VAL A 68 0.99 7.98 0.46
CA VAL A 68 1.55 8.99 1.36
C VAL A 68 1.65 10.34 0.65
N SER A 69 0.89 11.31 1.14
CA SER A 69 0.87 12.69 0.67
C SER A 69 0.79 13.63 1.87
N LYS A 70 0.88 14.93 1.63
CA LYS A 70 0.69 15.91 2.70
C LYS A 70 -0.73 15.81 3.28
N ALA A 71 -1.74 15.63 2.42
CA ALA A 71 -3.12 15.46 2.86
C ALA A 71 -3.29 14.19 3.72
N PHE A 72 -2.66 13.09 3.30
CA PHE A 72 -2.65 11.84 4.07
C PHE A 72 -2.04 12.06 5.46
N MET A 73 -0.87 12.66 5.51
CA MET A 73 -0.16 12.89 6.77
C MET A 73 -0.82 13.95 7.65
N ALA A 74 -1.59 14.87 7.07
CA ALA A 74 -2.31 15.89 7.85
C ALA A 74 -3.58 15.36 8.50
N SER A 75 -4.07 14.19 8.09
CA SER A 75 -5.29 13.62 8.64
C SER A 75 -5.06 13.08 10.05
N THR A 76 -5.78 13.61 11.01
CA THR A 76 -5.76 13.09 12.39
C THR A 76 -6.18 11.63 12.42
N TYR A 77 -7.22 11.29 11.66
CA TYR A 77 -7.71 9.92 11.59
C TYR A 77 -6.65 8.95 11.06
N VAL A 78 -5.95 9.33 9.98
CA VAL A 78 -4.88 8.51 9.40
C VAL A 78 -3.78 8.28 10.44
N ASN A 79 -3.32 9.34 11.11
CA ASN A 79 -2.22 9.25 12.07
C ASN A 79 -2.59 8.50 13.34
N GLU A 80 -3.81 8.66 13.83
CA GLU A 80 -4.24 8.04 15.08
C GLU A 80 -4.81 6.63 14.92
N VAL A 81 -5.34 6.30 13.75
CA VAL A 81 -6.03 5.02 13.53
C VAL A 81 -5.43 4.22 12.39
N GLU A 82 -5.42 4.73 11.16
CA GLU A 82 -5.05 3.92 9.99
C GLU A 82 -3.59 3.48 10.03
N ILE A 83 -2.65 4.39 10.28
CA ILE A 83 -1.22 4.05 10.32
C ILE A 83 -0.91 3.08 11.47
N PRO A 84 -1.34 3.33 12.72
CA PRO A 84 -1.08 2.37 13.79
C PRO A 84 -1.65 0.98 13.52
N GLU A 85 -2.88 0.88 13.00
CA GLU A 85 -3.48 -0.40 12.67
C GLU A 85 -2.76 -1.10 11.51
N ALA A 86 -2.36 -0.35 10.48
CA ALA A 86 -1.60 -0.90 9.37
C ALA A 86 -0.27 -1.48 9.85
N MET A 87 0.45 -0.75 10.71
CA MET A 87 1.72 -1.23 11.26
C MET A 87 1.53 -2.45 12.14
N LYS A 88 0.46 -2.48 12.91
CA LYS A 88 0.13 -3.64 13.76
C LYS A 88 -0.08 -4.90 12.92
N VAL A 89 -0.88 -4.83 11.85
CA VAL A 89 -1.12 -5.99 10.99
C VAL A 89 0.12 -6.38 10.19
N HIS A 90 0.93 -5.41 9.77
CA HIS A 90 2.20 -5.68 9.11
C HIS A 90 3.15 -6.45 10.05
N ASN A 91 3.30 -5.97 11.28
CA ASN A 91 4.19 -6.60 12.27
C ASN A 91 3.72 -7.99 12.68
N SER A 92 2.43 -8.29 12.56
CA SER A 92 1.89 -9.63 12.82
C SER A 92 2.27 -10.63 11.72
N GLY A 93 2.76 -10.16 10.57
CA GLY A 93 3.11 -10.99 9.43
C GLY A 93 1.92 -11.44 8.58
N LYS A 94 0.71 -11.02 8.92
CA LYS A 94 -0.51 -11.42 8.19
C LYS A 94 -0.77 -10.58 6.95
N VAL A 95 -0.34 -9.33 6.95
CA VAL A 95 -0.58 -8.36 5.89
C VAL A 95 0.72 -7.66 5.56
N ARG A 96 0.95 -7.42 4.28
CA ARG A 96 2.12 -6.67 3.83
C ARG A 96 1.74 -5.23 3.55
N VAL A 97 2.40 -4.27 4.20
CA VAL A 97 2.14 -2.84 4.00
C VAL A 97 3.22 -2.25 3.09
N ILE A 98 2.79 -1.57 2.05
CA ILE A 98 3.69 -0.91 1.09
C ILE A 98 3.35 0.58 1.07
N PRO A 99 4.22 1.45 1.61
CA PRO A 99 4.02 2.89 1.46
C PRO A 99 4.35 3.31 0.02
N ILE A 100 3.51 4.17 -0.55
CA ILE A 100 3.74 4.77 -1.85
C ILE A 100 3.82 6.28 -1.66
N LEU A 101 4.97 6.85 -1.96
CA LEU A 101 5.22 8.27 -1.74
C LEU A 101 4.74 9.07 -2.95
N LEU A 102 3.63 9.80 -2.77
CA LEU A 102 3.02 10.57 -3.85
C LEU A 102 3.71 11.91 -4.07
N GLU A 103 4.22 12.52 -2.99
CA GLU A 103 4.90 13.82 -3.01
C GLU A 103 5.89 13.89 -1.86
N GLU A 104 6.73 14.90 -1.85
CA GLU A 104 7.70 15.09 -0.78
C GLU A 104 7.02 15.33 0.57
N ILE A 105 7.49 14.63 1.59
CA ILE A 105 6.97 14.72 2.96
C ILE A 105 8.11 15.11 3.89
N GLU A 106 7.87 16.08 4.75
CA GLU A 106 8.84 16.47 5.77
C GLU A 106 8.99 15.36 6.81
N ASN A 107 10.20 15.15 7.29
CA ASN A 107 10.52 14.17 8.33
C ASN A 107 10.10 12.74 7.98
N LEU A 108 10.23 12.36 6.73
CA LEU A 108 9.89 11.02 6.26
C LEU A 108 10.64 9.92 7.04
N ASP A 109 11.84 10.22 7.52
CA ASP A 109 12.65 9.31 8.33
C ASP A 109 12.08 9.05 9.72
N GLN A 110 11.11 9.86 10.17
CA GLN A 110 10.52 9.77 11.51
C GLN A 110 9.11 9.20 11.53
N VAL A 111 8.52 8.92 10.38
CA VAL A 111 7.18 8.33 10.35
C VAL A 111 7.20 6.85 10.78
N PRO A 112 6.08 6.32 11.33
CA PRO A 112 6.04 4.93 11.81
C PRO A 112 6.41 3.88 10.77
N PHE A 113 6.16 4.15 9.48
CA PHE A 113 6.45 3.23 8.39
C PHE A 113 7.79 3.52 7.69
N ALA A 114 8.66 4.36 8.28
CA ALA A 114 9.93 4.76 7.65
C ALA A 114 10.88 3.59 7.37
N LYS A 115 10.77 2.51 8.14
CA LYS A 115 11.61 1.32 7.96
C LYS A 115 11.13 0.40 6.85
N LEU A 116 9.92 0.60 6.35
CA LEU A 116 9.39 -0.21 5.26
C LEU A 116 9.96 0.25 3.92
N HIS A 117 9.96 -0.67 2.97
CA HIS A 117 10.38 -0.33 1.62
C HIS A 117 9.33 0.55 0.95
N ILE A 118 9.70 1.76 0.62
CA ILE A 118 8.80 2.78 0.07
C ILE A 118 8.93 2.82 -1.46
N LEU A 119 7.80 2.81 -2.15
CA LEU A 119 7.75 2.97 -3.61
C LEU A 119 7.36 4.41 -3.96
N PRO A 120 7.70 4.94 -5.13
CA PRO A 120 8.57 4.39 -6.16
C PRO A 120 10.01 4.16 -5.69
N THR A 121 10.80 3.49 -6.51
CA THR A 121 12.17 3.11 -6.21
C THR A 121 12.95 4.21 -5.49
N ARG A 122 13.67 3.85 -4.43
CA ARG A 122 14.47 4.74 -3.58
C ARG A 122 13.66 5.82 -2.88
N ALA A 123 12.37 5.58 -2.66
CA ALA A 123 11.46 6.56 -2.07
C ALA A 123 11.49 7.90 -2.81
N THR A 124 11.64 7.86 -4.14
CA THR A 124 11.58 9.05 -4.98
C THR A 124 10.12 9.42 -5.20
N PRO A 125 9.65 10.59 -4.70
CA PRO A 125 8.22 10.91 -4.80
C PRO A 125 7.70 10.88 -6.23
N LEU A 126 6.50 10.34 -6.40
CA LEU A 126 5.83 10.27 -7.70
C LEU A 126 5.82 11.63 -8.39
N SER A 127 5.57 12.69 -7.63
CA SER A 127 5.49 14.06 -8.16
C SER A 127 6.80 14.60 -8.73
N THR A 128 7.93 14.03 -8.34
CA THR A 128 9.26 14.51 -8.79
C THR A 128 9.79 13.77 -10.00
N TRP A 129 9.14 12.72 -10.44
CA TRP A 129 9.55 11.99 -11.64
C TRP A 129 9.28 12.84 -12.87
N LYS A 130 10.24 12.90 -13.79
CA LYS A 130 10.07 13.58 -15.07
C LYS A 130 8.98 12.96 -15.92
N ASP A 131 8.86 11.66 -15.85
CA ASP A 131 7.85 10.89 -16.55
C ASP A 131 6.95 10.17 -15.53
N PRO A 132 5.75 10.70 -15.26
CA PRO A 132 4.84 10.07 -14.29
C PRO A 132 4.42 8.65 -14.67
N VAL A 133 4.36 8.33 -15.96
CA VAL A 133 4.00 6.98 -16.41
C VAL A 133 5.07 5.97 -15.98
N LYS A 134 6.34 6.36 -16.06
CA LYS A 134 7.44 5.50 -15.59
C LYS A 134 7.37 5.28 -14.09
N ALA A 135 7.02 6.32 -13.32
CA ALA A 135 6.84 6.19 -11.88
C ALA A 135 5.71 5.22 -11.53
N LEU A 136 4.57 5.34 -12.23
CA LEU A 136 3.44 4.45 -12.02
C LEU A 136 3.78 3.01 -12.39
N ARG A 137 4.54 2.81 -13.45
CA ARG A 137 5.04 1.50 -13.85
C ARG A 137 5.97 0.91 -12.79
N ASP A 138 6.85 1.74 -12.24
CA ASP A 138 7.77 1.32 -11.18
C ASP A 138 6.99 0.83 -9.95
N ILE A 139 5.93 1.54 -9.58
CA ILE A 139 5.04 1.13 -8.48
C ILE A 139 4.42 -0.24 -8.80
N ALA A 140 3.89 -0.43 -10.00
CA ALA A 140 3.28 -1.70 -10.38
C ALA A 140 4.27 -2.86 -10.34
N ILE A 141 5.51 -2.63 -10.76
CA ILE A 141 6.58 -3.64 -10.70
C ILE A 141 6.86 -4.02 -9.24
N GLY A 142 6.94 -3.03 -8.35
CA GLY A 142 7.18 -3.28 -6.93
C GLY A 142 6.04 -4.06 -6.28
N VAL A 143 4.80 -3.70 -6.56
CA VAL A 143 3.63 -4.43 -6.05
C VAL A 143 3.64 -5.88 -6.56
N ARG A 144 3.97 -6.09 -7.83
CA ARG A 144 4.07 -7.43 -8.41
C ARG A 144 5.11 -8.29 -7.69
N GLN A 145 6.27 -7.72 -7.39
CA GLN A 145 7.32 -8.43 -6.66
C GLN A 145 6.84 -8.87 -5.28
N VAL A 146 6.16 -7.98 -4.56
CA VAL A 146 5.60 -8.30 -3.24
C VAL A 146 4.52 -9.38 -3.36
N ALA A 147 3.62 -9.27 -4.35
CA ALA A 147 2.57 -10.26 -4.56
C ALA A 147 3.17 -11.65 -4.80
N LYS A 148 4.18 -11.76 -5.65
CA LYS A 148 4.85 -13.03 -5.92
C LYS A 148 5.55 -13.58 -4.68
N ASP A 149 6.16 -12.70 -3.89
CA ASP A 149 6.80 -13.12 -2.64
C ASP A 149 5.79 -13.71 -1.66
N ILE A 150 4.64 -13.06 -1.48
CA ILE A 150 3.57 -13.55 -0.60
C ILE A 150 3.06 -14.91 -1.07
N ILE A 151 2.83 -15.09 -2.36
CA ILE A 151 2.33 -16.34 -2.93
C ILE A 151 3.31 -17.49 -2.64
N VAL A 152 4.60 -17.25 -2.80
CA VAL A 152 5.63 -18.26 -2.59
C VAL A 152 5.83 -18.55 -1.10
N LYS A 153 5.93 -17.54 -0.26
CA LYS A 153 6.28 -17.68 1.16
C LYS A 153 5.11 -17.84 2.12
N GLY A 154 3.89 -17.55 1.65
CA GLY A 154 2.70 -17.69 2.46
C GLY A 154 2.46 -16.60 3.49
N GLY A 155 3.09 -15.43 3.35
CA GLY A 155 2.76 -14.25 4.13
C GLY A 155 3.48 -14.09 5.47
N GLY A 156 4.63 -14.67 5.66
CA GLY A 156 5.47 -14.40 6.83
C GLY A 156 6.15 -13.03 6.75
N PRO A 157 6.94 -12.63 7.77
CA PRO A 157 7.69 -11.39 7.72
C PRO A 157 8.51 -11.35 6.44
N PHE A 158 8.49 -10.17 5.80
CA PHE A 158 9.22 -10.02 4.55
C PHE A 158 10.70 -9.82 4.85
N GLU A 159 11.48 -10.81 4.46
CA GLU A 159 12.93 -10.68 4.46
C GLU A 159 13.36 -10.33 3.04
N PHE A 160 13.83 -9.10 2.87
CA PHE A 160 14.42 -8.70 1.62
C PHE A 160 15.74 -9.45 1.45
N GLY A 161 15.69 -10.56 0.71
CA GLY A 161 16.91 -11.15 0.22
C GLY A 161 17.59 -10.17 -0.74
N PRO A 162 18.92 -10.18 -0.84
CA PRO A 162 19.64 -9.21 -1.68
C PRO A 162 19.29 -9.27 -3.17
N HIS A 163 18.55 -10.26 -3.61
CA HIS A 163 18.15 -10.44 -5.02
C HIS A 163 16.69 -10.12 -5.32
N LEU A 164 15.91 -9.64 -4.35
CA LEU A 164 14.51 -9.29 -4.59
C LEU A 164 14.32 -7.85 -5.05
N PHE A 165 15.29 -6.98 -4.78
CA PHE A 165 15.20 -5.57 -5.07
C PHE A 165 16.49 -4.98 -5.68
N THR A 166 17.29 -5.80 -6.25
CA THR A 166 18.47 -5.36 -7.01
C THR A 166 18.19 -5.35 -8.49
#